data_677e7496e5786c93a127e63bda186fe0
#
_entry.id   677e7496e5786c93a127e63bda186fe0
#
_cell.length_a   1.000
_cell.length_b   1.000
_cell.length_c   1.000
_cell.angle_alpha   90.00
_cell.angle_beta   90.00
_cell.angle_gamma   90.00
#
_symmetry.space_group_name_H-M   'P 1'
#
loop_
_entity.id
_entity.type
_entity.pdbx_description
1 polymer ?
#
loop_
_entity_poly.entity_id
_entity_poly.type
_entity_poly.pdbx_seq_one_letter_code
_entity_poly.pdbx_strand_id
1 'polypeptide(L)'
;MEGRFTEEELAIAKSVDLCAVAESLGYTVKGIGKYHTLKEMDSIRIYDRSHWYRWSRQFDKGNNGGSQIDFLRVFGGMSVKEAVFWLLDFAGYRRIESMGKQPLVHQVTKKQPQERKPFVLPQPAGDNSYLISYLNNERGISKAVIELFLKENLIYESRHYHNIVFKGNDKNGVTRFASMRGVFDKQGKPFKCDVEGNDKNYGFNVVNVNSTELVVFEAAIDLMSYVDIFADHESNKLALGMLADAPLATFLREHPQISFIRFCLDGDSPGRKAAAELMGKYYGLGYEVEDCPPPAGYKDYNEWLVATKLNLADQKKEQMTIAGQCH
;
A
#
# COMPACT_ATOMS: atom_id res chain seq x y z
N MET A 1 0.10 15.78 -35.22
CA MET A 1 -0.59 16.30 -34.03
C MET A 1 -1.83 15.43 -33.76
N GLU A 2 -1.58 14.17 -33.45
CA GLU A 2 -2.64 13.19 -33.14
C GLU A 2 -2.73 13.07 -31.61
N GLY A 3 -3.89 13.43 -31.04
CA GLY A 3 -4.19 13.06 -29.65
C GLY A 3 -4.80 14.11 -28.74
N ARG A 4 -5.24 15.26 -29.22
CA ARG A 4 -6.05 16.18 -28.40
C ARG A 4 -7.55 15.94 -28.66
N PHE A 5 -8.30 15.75 -27.58
CA PHE A 5 -9.76 15.77 -27.62
C PHE A 5 -10.26 17.20 -27.84
N THR A 6 -11.35 17.34 -28.56
CA THR A 6 -12.04 18.64 -28.67
C THR A 6 -12.77 18.97 -27.36
N GLU A 7 -13.10 20.23 -27.16
CA GLU A 7 -13.91 20.64 -26.00
C GLU A 7 -15.29 19.96 -26.00
N GLU A 8 -15.86 19.76 -27.18
CA GLU A 8 -17.12 19.06 -27.37
C GLU A 8 -17.02 17.58 -26.95
N GLU A 9 -15.97 16.87 -27.37
CA GLU A 9 -15.72 15.48 -26.95
C GLU A 9 -15.55 15.36 -25.43
N LEU A 10 -14.84 16.27 -24.83
CA LEU A 10 -14.68 16.30 -23.37
C LEU A 10 -16.00 16.63 -22.65
N ALA A 11 -16.82 17.53 -23.22
CA ALA A 11 -18.14 17.83 -22.67
C ALA A 11 -19.07 16.61 -22.74
N ILE A 12 -19.10 15.90 -23.88
CA ILE A 12 -19.87 14.66 -24.04
C ILE A 12 -19.39 13.59 -23.05
N ALA A 13 -18.08 13.36 -22.93
CA ALA A 13 -17.53 12.38 -22.00
C ALA A 13 -17.92 12.71 -20.54
N LYS A 14 -17.95 13.98 -20.15
CA LYS A 14 -18.35 14.43 -18.81
C LYS A 14 -19.86 14.50 -18.60
N SER A 15 -20.68 14.40 -19.65
CA SER A 15 -22.14 14.37 -19.54
C SER A 15 -22.72 12.98 -19.33
N VAL A 16 -21.91 11.93 -19.48
CA VAL A 16 -22.32 10.54 -19.27
C VAL A 16 -22.76 10.33 -17.82
N ASP A 17 -23.85 9.60 -17.63
CA ASP A 17 -24.34 9.25 -16.31
C ASP A 17 -23.34 8.39 -15.54
N LEU A 18 -22.75 8.94 -14.48
CA LEU A 18 -21.73 8.26 -13.68
C LEU A 18 -22.27 7.02 -12.95
N CYS A 19 -23.55 6.99 -12.63
CA CYS A 19 -24.15 5.78 -12.04
C CYS A 19 -24.18 4.64 -13.06
N ALA A 20 -24.57 4.93 -14.30
CA ALA A 20 -24.54 3.95 -15.38
C ALA A 20 -23.10 3.48 -15.71
N VAL A 21 -22.12 4.39 -15.64
CA VAL A 21 -20.69 4.04 -15.76
C VAL A 21 -20.27 3.07 -14.64
N ALA A 22 -20.65 3.35 -13.38
CA ALA A 22 -20.32 2.47 -12.27
C ALA A 22 -20.95 1.08 -12.42
N GLU A 23 -22.23 1.01 -12.83
CA GLU A 23 -22.93 -0.25 -13.10
C GLU A 23 -22.28 -1.04 -14.23
N SER A 24 -21.81 -0.38 -15.28
CA SER A 24 -21.11 -1.04 -16.39
C SER A 24 -19.75 -1.64 -15.99
N LEU A 25 -19.15 -1.12 -14.91
CA LEU A 25 -17.95 -1.68 -14.30
C LEU A 25 -18.26 -2.80 -13.28
N GLY A 26 -19.53 -3.15 -13.09
CA GLY A 26 -19.97 -4.22 -12.20
C GLY A 26 -20.26 -3.79 -10.76
N TYR A 27 -20.33 -2.49 -10.46
CA TYR A 27 -20.72 -1.99 -9.16
C TYR A 27 -22.24 -1.90 -9.00
N THR A 28 -22.73 -2.11 -7.79
CA THR A 28 -24.15 -1.96 -7.46
C THR A 28 -24.43 -0.55 -6.92
N VAL A 29 -25.13 0.27 -7.68
CA VAL A 29 -25.48 1.64 -7.28
C VAL A 29 -26.70 1.65 -6.36
N LYS A 30 -26.63 2.40 -5.26
CA LYS A 30 -27.74 2.62 -4.31
C LYS A 30 -27.99 4.12 -4.13
N GLY A 31 -29.24 4.54 -4.23
CA GLY A 31 -29.68 5.89 -3.89
C GLY A 31 -29.76 6.11 -2.39
N ILE A 32 -29.19 7.20 -1.88
CA ILE A 32 -29.29 7.64 -0.48
C ILE A 32 -29.63 9.12 -0.45
N GLY A 33 -30.90 9.44 -0.40
CA GLY A 33 -31.39 10.83 -0.39
C GLY A 33 -30.93 11.60 -1.63
N LYS A 34 -30.07 12.59 -1.44
CA LYS A 34 -29.58 13.48 -2.52
C LYS A 34 -28.37 12.96 -3.29
N TYR A 35 -27.82 11.81 -2.94
CA TYR A 35 -26.64 11.23 -3.59
C TYR A 35 -26.79 9.73 -3.77
N HIS A 36 -25.88 9.13 -4.56
CA HIS A 36 -25.78 7.69 -4.71
C HIS A 36 -24.49 7.17 -4.08
N THR A 37 -24.47 5.91 -3.72
CA THR A 37 -23.27 5.20 -3.22
C THR A 37 -23.14 3.86 -3.92
N LEU A 38 -21.99 3.21 -3.77
CA LEU A 38 -21.76 1.87 -4.28
C LEU A 38 -21.89 0.89 -3.13
N LYS A 39 -22.61 -0.23 -3.36
CA LYS A 39 -22.79 -1.29 -2.34
C LYS A 39 -21.44 -1.85 -1.88
N GLU A 40 -20.52 -2.00 -2.82
CA GLU A 40 -19.19 -2.57 -2.64
C GLU A 40 -18.20 -1.56 -2.01
N MET A 41 -18.54 -0.26 -2.05
CA MET A 41 -17.70 0.84 -1.53
C MET A 41 -18.58 1.99 -1.01
N ASP A 42 -19.10 1.82 0.19
CA ASP A 42 -20.03 2.77 0.84
C ASP A 42 -19.43 4.14 1.17
N SER A 43 -18.09 4.26 1.16
CA SER A 43 -17.37 5.53 1.33
C SER A 43 -17.42 6.44 0.09
N ILE A 44 -17.88 5.93 -1.05
CA ILE A 44 -18.06 6.72 -2.27
C ILE A 44 -19.43 7.39 -2.24
N ARG A 45 -19.45 8.66 -2.64
CA ARG A 45 -20.68 9.41 -2.90
C ARG A 45 -20.64 9.93 -4.33
N ILE A 46 -21.70 9.68 -5.07
CA ILE A 46 -21.92 10.21 -6.42
C ILE A 46 -23.01 11.27 -6.32
N TYR A 47 -22.66 12.48 -6.73
CA TYR A 47 -23.51 13.65 -6.68
C TYR A 47 -23.96 14.01 -8.09
N ASP A 48 -25.23 14.36 -8.25
CA ASP A 48 -25.85 14.79 -9.50
C ASP A 48 -25.54 13.84 -10.68
N ARG A 49 -25.24 12.56 -10.40
CA ARG A 49 -24.86 11.53 -11.36
C ARG A 49 -23.69 11.92 -12.30
N SER A 50 -22.89 12.91 -11.90
CA SER A 50 -21.84 13.51 -12.74
C SER A 50 -20.47 13.58 -12.09
N HIS A 51 -20.39 13.58 -10.77
CA HIS A 51 -19.12 13.61 -10.05
C HIS A 51 -19.19 12.76 -8.79
N TRP A 52 -18.02 12.29 -8.35
CA TRP A 52 -17.90 11.41 -7.21
C TRP A 52 -16.85 11.91 -6.24
N TYR A 53 -16.99 11.48 -4.98
CA TYR A 53 -16.01 11.71 -3.94
C TYR A 53 -15.91 10.49 -3.04
N ARG A 54 -14.69 10.11 -2.64
CA ARG A 54 -14.41 9.00 -1.74
C ARG A 54 -13.92 9.51 -0.39
N TRP A 55 -14.76 9.46 0.62
CA TRP A 55 -14.48 9.94 1.96
C TRP A 55 -13.36 9.17 2.67
N SER A 56 -13.23 7.88 2.44
CA SER A 56 -12.17 7.05 3.01
C SER A 56 -10.77 7.40 2.47
N ARG A 57 -10.66 8.21 1.43
CA ARG A 57 -9.41 8.68 0.82
C ARG A 57 -9.38 10.18 0.60
N GLN A 58 -9.97 10.94 1.50
CA GLN A 58 -10.09 12.41 1.37
C GLN A 58 -8.75 13.14 1.20
N PHE A 59 -7.64 12.55 1.63
CA PHE A 59 -6.29 13.12 1.52
C PHE A 59 -5.50 12.62 0.30
N ASP A 60 -6.04 11.66 -0.46
CA ASP A 60 -5.41 11.11 -1.68
C ASP A 60 -5.74 12.00 -2.88
N LYS A 61 -5.09 13.18 -2.94
CA LYS A 61 -5.32 14.17 -4.00
C LYS A 61 -5.13 13.56 -5.39
N GLY A 62 -6.16 13.68 -6.22
CA GLY A 62 -6.18 13.15 -7.59
C GLY A 62 -6.79 11.74 -7.75
N ASN A 63 -7.05 11.02 -6.63
CA ASN A 63 -7.68 9.70 -6.65
C ASN A 63 -8.88 9.59 -5.69
N ASN A 64 -9.25 10.68 -5.07
CA ASN A 64 -10.31 10.75 -4.05
C ASN A 64 -11.63 11.32 -4.58
N GLY A 65 -11.69 11.75 -5.82
CA GLY A 65 -12.89 12.31 -6.42
C GLY A 65 -12.65 12.85 -7.82
N GLY A 66 -13.70 13.30 -8.47
CA GLY A 66 -13.64 13.91 -9.79
C GLY A 66 -14.84 13.59 -10.68
N SER A 67 -14.62 13.64 -11.97
CA SER A 67 -15.58 13.37 -13.04
C SER A 67 -15.67 11.87 -13.39
N GLN A 68 -16.44 11.54 -14.43
CA GLN A 68 -16.50 10.21 -15.01
C GLN A 68 -15.13 9.72 -15.50
N ILE A 69 -14.33 10.64 -16.04
CA ILE A 69 -12.97 10.34 -16.51
C ILE A 69 -12.10 9.87 -15.32
N ASP A 70 -12.17 10.61 -14.22
CA ASP A 70 -11.41 10.26 -13.01
C ASP A 70 -11.91 8.95 -12.39
N PHE A 71 -13.21 8.68 -12.46
CA PHE A 71 -13.78 7.41 -12.01
C PHE A 71 -13.22 6.22 -12.78
N LEU A 72 -13.22 6.31 -14.12
CA LEU A 72 -12.65 5.25 -14.97
C LEU A 72 -11.13 5.09 -14.80
N ARG A 73 -10.42 6.18 -14.51
CA ARG A 73 -8.99 6.11 -14.18
C ARG A 73 -8.75 5.34 -12.87
N VAL A 74 -9.51 5.65 -11.84
CA VAL A 74 -9.29 5.08 -10.50
C VAL A 74 -9.85 3.67 -10.38
N PHE A 75 -11.05 3.42 -10.91
CA PHE A 75 -11.77 2.16 -10.75
C PHE A 75 -11.72 1.25 -11.98
N GLY A 76 -11.57 1.84 -13.17
CA GLY A 76 -11.40 1.11 -14.43
C GLY A 76 -9.93 0.84 -14.79
N GLY A 77 -8.98 1.47 -14.09
CA GLY A 77 -7.55 1.33 -14.41
C GLY A 77 -7.13 1.90 -15.76
N MET A 78 -7.90 2.86 -16.29
CA MET A 78 -7.71 3.45 -17.61
C MET A 78 -6.79 4.68 -17.55
N SER A 79 -6.05 4.94 -18.63
CA SER A 79 -5.44 6.25 -18.84
C SER A 79 -6.53 7.29 -19.15
N VAL A 80 -6.20 8.58 -19.05
CA VAL A 80 -7.14 9.68 -19.43
C VAL A 80 -7.66 9.49 -20.84
N LYS A 81 -6.77 9.11 -21.76
CA LYS A 81 -7.11 8.90 -23.18
C LYS A 81 -8.11 7.75 -23.36
N GLU A 82 -7.85 6.62 -22.73
CA GLU A 82 -8.74 5.45 -22.78
C GLU A 82 -10.09 5.75 -22.14
N ALA A 83 -10.11 6.44 -21.01
CA ALA A 83 -11.35 6.81 -20.32
C ALA A 83 -12.23 7.73 -21.17
N VAL A 84 -11.65 8.73 -21.85
CA VAL A 84 -12.41 9.61 -22.72
C VAL A 84 -12.96 8.84 -23.92
N PHE A 85 -12.17 8.00 -24.60
CA PHE A 85 -12.68 7.18 -25.71
C PHE A 85 -13.79 6.25 -25.26
N TRP A 86 -13.62 5.60 -24.12
CA TRP A 86 -14.61 4.71 -23.55
C TRP A 86 -15.95 5.44 -23.27
N LEU A 87 -15.89 6.66 -22.72
CA LEU A 87 -17.07 7.48 -22.44
C LEU A 87 -17.76 7.96 -23.72
N LEU A 88 -17.00 8.33 -24.74
CA LEU A 88 -17.55 8.72 -26.04
C LEU A 88 -18.28 7.55 -26.71
N ASP A 89 -17.68 6.36 -26.68
CA ASP A 89 -18.31 5.14 -27.20
C ASP A 89 -19.56 4.77 -26.38
N PHE A 90 -19.49 4.84 -25.06
CA PHE A 90 -20.62 4.61 -24.16
C PHE A 90 -21.77 5.61 -24.40
N ALA A 91 -21.45 6.85 -24.73
CA ALA A 91 -22.42 7.89 -25.13
C ALA A 91 -22.98 7.69 -26.55
N GLY A 92 -22.47 6.72 -27.30
CA GLY A 92 -22.85 6.52 -28.71
C GLY A 92 -22.29 7.61 -29.65
N TYR A 93 -21.29 8.39 -29.23
CA TYR A 93 -20.65 9.41 -30.04
C TYR A 93 -19.70 8.79 -31.05
N ARG A 94 -20.01 8.97 -32.35
CA ARG A 94 -19.14 8.53 -33.43
C ARG A 94 -18.31 9.69 -33.94
N ARG A 95 -17.01 9.63 -33.73
CA ARG A 95 -16.07 10.56 -34.34
C ARG A 95 -16.15 10.40 -35.87
N ILE A 96 -16.48 11.45 -36.61
CA ILE A 96 -16.41 11.46 -38.06
C ILE A 96 -14.92 11.58 -38.42
N GLU A 97 -14.24 10.43 -38.48
CA GLU A 97 -12.91 10.37 -39.07
C GLU A 97 -13.07 10.23 -40.59
N SER A 98 -12.38 11.12 -41.31
CA SER A 98 -12.21 11.05 -42.75
C SER A 98 -11.82 9.63 -43.20
N MET A 99 -12.61 9.08 -44.10
CA MET A 99 -12.49 7.83 -44.85
C MET A 99 -11.16 7.08 -44.73
N GLY A 100 -11.21 5.91 -44.20
CA GLY A 100 -10.17 4.93 -44.44
C GLY A 100 -9.72 4.03 -43.30
N LYS A 101 -10.62 3.46 -42.46
CA LYS A 101 -10.37 2.19 -41.75
C LYS A 101 -11.70 1.63 -41.24
N GLN A 102 -11.91 0.35 -41.48
CA GLN A 102 -13.10 -0.41 -41.09
C GLN A 102 -13.45 -0.25 -39.61
N PRO A 103 -14.76 -0.27 -39.22
CA PRO A 103 -15.17 -0.22 -37.84
C PRO A 103 -14.62 -1.46 -37.13
N LEU A 104 -13.73 -1.22 -36.18
CA LEU A 104 -13.39 -2.23 -35.19
C LEU A 104 -14.66 -2.46 -34.35
N VAL A 105 -15.36 -3.54 -34.67
CA VAL A 105 -16.33 -4.14 -33.78
C VAL A 105 -15.54 -4.55 -32.54
N HIS A 106 -15.53 -3.71 -31.51
CA HIS A 106 -15.11 -4.15 -30.20
C HIS A 106 -16.14 -5.14 -29.69
N GLN A 107 -15.97 -6.41 -30.09
CA GLN A 107 -16.41 -7.49 -29.25
C GLN A 107 -15.87 -7.14 -27.86
N VAL A 108 -16.75 -7.20 -26.84
CA VAL A 108 -16.34 -7.26 -25.45
C VAL A 108 -15.49 -8.52 -25.32
N THR A 109 -14.25 -8.42 -25.74
CA THR A 109 -13.26 -9.40 -25.40
C THR A 109 -13.14 -9.26 -23.89
N LYS A 110 -13.67 -10.25 -23.14
CA LYS A 110 -13.14 -10.57 -21.83
C LYS A 110 -11.66 -10.24 -21.92
N LYS A 111 -11.17 -9.24 -21.14
CA LYS A 111 -9.76 -8.94 -21.05
C LYS A 111 -9.04 -10.28 -21.05
N GLN A 112 -8.36 -10.61 -22.15
CA GLN A 112 -7.33 -11.63 -22.05
C GLN A 112 -6.52 -11.18 -20.85
N PRO A 113 -6.20 -12.06 -19.91
CA PRO A 113 -5.37 -11.71 -18.77
C PRO A 113 -4.20 -10.95 -19.38
N GLN A 114 -4.06 -9.65 -19.11
CA GLN A 114 -2.83 -8.94 -19.45
C GLN A 114 -1.75 -9.87 -18.96
N GLU A 115 -0.90 -10.36 -19.85
CA GLU A 115 0.23 -11.17 -19.44
C GLU A 115 0.89 -10.41 -18.31
N ARG A 116 0.76 -10.94 -17.09
CA ARG A 116 1.33 -10.29 -15.91
C ARG A 116 2.79 -10.16 -16.25
N LYS A 117 3.30 -8.94 -16.29
CA LYS A 117 4.73 -8.75 -16.47
C LYS A 117 5.43 -9.67 -15.51
N PRO A 118 6.48 -10.38 -15.92
CA PRO A 118 7.15 -11.31 -15.06
C PRO A 118 7.65 -10.59 -13.80
N PHE A 119 7.40 -11.17 -12.64
CA PHE A 119 7.95 -10.66 -11.40
C PHE A 119 9.45 -10.92 -11.36
N VAL A 120 10.23 -9.86 -11.48
CA VAL A 120 11.69 -9.91 -11.47
C VAL A 120 12.22 -9.01 -10.37
N LEU A 121 12.93 -9.60 -9.42
CA LEU A 121 13.54 -8.84 -8.34
C LEU A 121 14.65 -7.92 -8.88
N PRO A 122 14.78 -6.68 -8.36
CA PRO A 122 15.90 -5.81 -8.66
C PRO A 122 17.23 -6.49 -8.37
N GLN A 123 18.21 -6.28 -9.25
CA GLN A 123 19.56 -6.84 -9.02
C GLN A 123 20.15 -6.29 -7.72
N PRO A 124 20.76 -7.14 -6.86
CA PRO A 124 21.42 -6.70 -5.66
C PRO A 124 22.66 -5.84 -5.97
N ALA A 125 22.97 -4.90 -5.08
CA ALA A 125 24.22 -4.17 -5.08
C ALA A 125 25.40 -5.07 -4.65
N GLY A 126 26.62 -4.57 -4.81
CA GLY A 126 27.81 -5.28 -4.35
C GLY A 126 27.96 -5.31 -2.82
N ASP A 127 27.34 -4.35 -2.13
CA ASP A 127 27.26 -4.24 -0.68
C ASP A 127 25.91 -3.63 -0.27
N ASN A 128 25.70 -3.44 1.04
CA ASN A 128 24.48 -2.88 1.60
C ASN A 128 24.74 -1.57 2.39
N SER A 129 25.76 -0.81 2.04
CA SER A 129 26.24 0.33 2.83
C SER A 129 25.22 1.45 2.95
N TYR A 130 24.53 1.81 1.87
CA TYR A 130 23.49 2.84 1.89
C TYR A 130 22.24 2.37 2.66
N LEU A 131 21.85 1.10 2.48
CA LEU A 131 20.76 0.48 3.24
C LEU A 131 21.05 0.53 4.74
N ILE A 132 22.26 0.09 5.17
CA ILE A 132 22.67 0.06 6.58
C ILE A 132 22.70 1.50 7.13
N SER A 133 23.30 2.43 6.38
CA SER A 133 23.38 3.83 6.79
C SER A 133 21.98 4.43 6.99
N TYR A 134 21.08 4.26 6.04
CA TYR A 134 19.72 4.78 6.11
C TYR A 134 18.92 4.18 7.28
N LEU A 135 18.89 2.85 7.39
CA LEU A 135 18.12 2.19 8.45
C LEU A 135 18.67 2.48 9.84
N ASN A 136 20.00 2.59 9.98
CA ASN A 136 20.62 2.86 11.27
C ASN A 136 20.56 4.35 11.66
N ASN A 137 20.97 5.25 10.77
CA ASN A 137 21.14 6.66 11.12
C ASN A 137 19.83 7.45 11.05
N GLU A 138 18.97 7.14 10.06
CA GLU A 138 17.73 7.90 9.86
C GLU A 138 16.50 7.21 10.45
N ARG A 139 16.50 5.86 10.48
CA ARG A 139 15.40 5.09 11.03
C ARG A 139 15.68 4.56 12.44
N GLY A 140 16.87 4.77 12.95
CA GLY A 140 17.24 4.38 14.30
C GLY A 140 17.33 2.88 14.54
N ILE A 141 17.18 2.04 13.52
CA ILE A 141 17.22 0.58 13.66
C ILE A 141 18.64 0.14 13.97
N SER A 142 18.84 -0.70 14.97
CA SER A 142 20.15 -1.19 15.38
C SER A 142 20.82 -2.03 14.28
N LYS A 143 22.15 -1.96 14.22
CA LYS A 143 22.90 -2.78 13.26
C LYS A 143 22.63 -4.27 13.43
N ALA A 144 22.44 -4.75 14.66
CA ALA A 144 22.14 -6.14 14.96
C ALA A 144 20.83 -6.59 14.28
N VAL A 145 19.78 -5.77 14.36
CA VAL A 145 18.51 -6.07 13.67
C VAL A 145 18.66 -5.99 12.16
N ILE A 146 19.38 -4.99 11.64
CA ILE A 146 19.63 -4.88 10.19
C ILE A 146 20.38 -6.13 9.68
N GLU A 147 21.44 -6.55 10.36
CA GLU A 147 22.23 -7.72 10.00
C GLU A 147 21.42 -9.02 10.06
N LEU A 148 20.50 -9.15 11.04
CA LEU A 148 19.56 -10.27 11.12
C LEU A 148 18.70 -10.37 9.84
N PHE A 149 18.07 -9.28 9.43
CA PHE A 149 17.21 -9.25 8.23
C PHE A 149 18.00 -9.44 6.92
N LEU A 150 19.24 -8.96 6.86
CA LEU A 150 20.15 -9.21 5.74
C LEU A 150 20.56 -10.70 5.68
N LYS A 151 20.92 -11.31 6.82
CA LYS A 151 21.32 -12.72 6.93
C LYS A 151 20.18 -13.65 6.52
N GLU A 152 18.95 -13.35 6.97
CA GLU A 152 17.75 -14.10 6.59
C GLU A 152 17.31 -13.80 5.14
N ASN A 153 18.08 -12.97 4.41
CA ASN A 153 17.81 -12.60 3.02
C ASN A 153 16.38 -12.02 2.82
N LEU A 154 15.88 -11.29 3.81
CA LEU A 154 14.56 -10.63 3.78
C LEU A 154 14.64 -9.23 3.18
N ILE A 155 15.79 -8.59 3.31
CA ILE A 155 16.07 -7.26 2.73
C ILE A 155 17.41 -7.28 2.01
N TYR A 156 17.58 -6.39 1.07
CA TYR A 156 18.87 -6.12 0.42
C TYR A 156 18.84 -4.74 -0.26
N GLU A 157 20.03 -4.22 -0.62
CA GLU A 157 20.19 -3.00 -1.40
C GLU A 157 20.16 -3.32 -2.90
N SER A 158 19.35 -2.59 -3.68
CA SER A 158 19.32 -2.74 -5.13
C SER A 158 20.50 -2.02 -5.81
N ARG A 159 21.05 -2.63 -6.86
CA ARG A 159 22.18 -2.08 -7.62
C ARG A 159 21.89 -0.72 -8.24
N HIS A 160 20.69 -0.54 -8.77
CA HIS A 160 20.25 0.73 -9.31
C HIS A 160 19.54 1.55 -8.24
N TYR A 161 19.97 2.79 -8.08
CA TYR A 161 19.43 3.78 -7.14
C TYR A 161 19.58 3.45 -5.65
N HIS A 162 20.26 2.36 -5.28
CA HIS A 162 20.51 1.94 -3.89
C HIS A 162 19.24 1.87 -3.03
N ASN A 163 18.10 1.49 -3.65
CA ASN A 163 16.86 1.32 -2.90
C ASN A 163 16.92 0.10 -1.99
N ILE A 164 16.32 0.19 -0.81
CA ILE A 164 16.09 -0.96 0.03
C ILE A 164 14.95 -1.78 -0.60
N VAL A 165 15.19 -3.06 -0.81
CA VAL A 165 14.18 -4.03 -1.27
C VAL A 165 13.75 -4.86 -0.07
N PHE A 166 12.45 -4.87 0.24
CA PHE A 166 11.81 -5.69 1.26
C PHE A 166 11.06 -6.83 0.58
N LYS A 167 11.33 -8.09 0.95
CA LYS A 167 10.77 -9.27 0.29
C LYS A 167 9.65 -9.89 1.10
N GLY A 168 8.55 -10.24 0.44
CA GLY A 168 7.47 -11.05 0.98
C GLY A 168 7.50 -12.45 0.37
N ASN A 169 7.65 -13.45 1.22
CA ASN A 169 7.82 -14.83 0.82
C ASN A 169 6.54 -15.64 1.05
N ASP A 170 6.31 -16.67 0.23
CA ASP A 170 5.29 -17.68 0.48
C ASP A 170 5.79 -18.72 1.53
N LYS A 171 4.92 -19.66 1.91
CA LYS A 171 5.23 -20.71 2.89
C LYS A 171 6.43 -21.61 2.52
N ASN A 172 6.86 -21.61 1.27
CA ASN A 172 8.00 -22.38 0.78
C ASN A 172 9.28 -21.53 0.70
N GLY A 173 9.24 -20.27 1.17
CA GLY A 173 10.35 -19.33 1.10
C GLY A 173 10.56 -18.69 -0.28
N VAL A 174 9.62 -18.87 -1.22
CA VAL A 174 9.72 -18.27 -2.54
C VAL A 174 9.19 -16.85 -2.48
N THR A 175 10.00 -15.88 -2.90
CA THR A 175 9.59 -14.47 -2.93
C THR A 175 8.47 -14.23 -3.94
N ARG A 176 7.32 -13.77 -3.48
CA ARG A 176 6.12 -13.44 -4.27
C ARG A 176 5.85 -11.95 -4.34
N PHE A 177 6.35 -11.21 -3.40
CA PHE A 177 6.18 -9.78 -3.26
C PHE A 177 7.51 -9.11 -2.98
N ALA A 178 7.70 -7.91 -3.49
CA ALA A 178 8.77 -7.03 -3.06
C ALA A 178 8.33 -5.56 -3.16
N SER A 179 8.67 -4.78 -2.15
CA SER A 179 8.55 -3.33 -2.16
C SER A 179 9.91 -2.67 -2.08
N MET A 180 10.02 -1.46 -2.61
CA MET A 180 11.26 -0.68 -2.60
C MET A 180 11.08 0.63 -1.85
N ARG A 181 12.12 1.00 -1.11
CA ARG A 181 12.25 2.29 -0.42
C ARG A 181 13.54 2.98 -0.82
N GLY A 182 13.45 4.23 -1.29
CA GLY A 182 14.63 5.05 -1.55
C GLY A 182 15.34 5.45 -0.26
N VAL A 183 16.66 5.45 -0.31
CA VAL A 183 17.53 5.92 0.78
C VAL A 183 17.93 7.38 0.61
N PHE A 184 17.69 7.96 -0.56
CA PHE A 184 17.93 9.37 -0.85
C PHE A 184 16.62 10.12 -0.92
N ASP A 185 16.44 11.09 -0.05
CA ASP A 185 15.29 11.99 -0.11
C ASP A 185 15.54 13.08 -1.15
N LYS A 186 14.87 12.96 -2.29
CA LYS A 186 14.82 14.03 -3.28
C LYS A 186 13.56 14.85 -3.03
N GLN A 187 13.72 16.07 -2.52
CA GLN A 187 12.63 17.03 -2.30
C GLN A 187 11.63 16.69 -1.18
N GLY A 188 12.07 16.06 -0.09
CA GLY A 188 11.21 15.80 1.08
C GLY A 188 10.17 14.68 0.86
N LYS A 189 10.28 13.90 -0.23
CA LYS A 189 9.40 12.76 -0.49
C LYS A 189 10.21 11.49 -0.76
N PRO A 190 10.29 10.59 0.21
CA PRO A 190 11.01 9.34 0.03
C PRO A 190 10.34 8.50 -1.07
N PHE A 191 11.14 7.96 -1.98
CA PHE A 191 10.67 7.04 -3.00
C PHE A 191 10.10 5.77 -2.36
N LYS A 192 8.90 5.39 -2.76
CA LYS A 192 8.26 4.13 -2.38
C LYS A 192 7.56 3.56 -3.61
N CYS A 193 7.82 2.32 -3.93
CA CYS A 193 7.04 1.60 -4.93
C CYS A 193 7.10 0.09 -4.68
N ASP A 194 6.17 -0.63 -5.26
CA ASP A 194 6.21 -2.08 -5.34
C ASP A 194 6.94 -2.51 -6.61
N VAL A 195 7.63 -3.65 -6.56
CA VAL A 195 8.26 -4.24 -7.74
C VAL A 195 7.18 -4.69 -8.71
N GLU A 196 7.36 -4.36 -9.99
CA GLU A 196 6.39 -4.70 -11.03
C GLU A 196 6.19 -6.22 -11.15
N GLY A 197 4.95 -6.65 -11.37
CA GLY A 197 4.60 -8.06 -11.50
C GLY A 197 4.48 -8.82 -10.18
N ASN A 198 4.69 -8.19 -9.02
CA ASN A 198 4.54 -8.85 -7.71
C ASN A 198 3.09 -9.31 -7.45
N ASP A 199 2.94 -10.26 -6.54
CA ASP A 199 1.64 -10.71 -6.07
C ASP A 199 1.20 -9.89 -4.84
N LYS A 200 0.15 -9.09 -5.01
CA LYS A 200 -0.42 -8.22 -3.96
C LYS A 200 -1.11 -8.99 -2.82
N ASN A 201 -1.21 -10.30 -2.93
CA ASN A 201 -1.67 -11.15 -1.83
C ASN A 201 -0.57 -11.46 -0.81
N TYR A 202 0.65 -10.99 -1.03
CA TYR A 202 1.78 -11.14 -0.11
C TYR A 202 2.27 -9.78 0.38
N GLY A 203 2.87 -9.76 1.56
CA GLY A 203 3.52 -8.62 2.18
C GLY A 203 4.91 -9.00 2.70
N PHE A 204 5.71 -8.02 3.10
CA PHE A 204 6.97 -8.25 3.77
C PHE A 204 6.74 -9.05 5.06
N ASN A 205 7.41 -10.19 5.23
CA ASN A 205 7.12 -11.11 6.32
C ASN A 205 8.36 -11.76 6.94
N VAL A 206 8.18 -12.18 8.19
CA VAL A 206 9.10 -13.05 8.92
C VAL A 206 8.30 -14.25 9.42
N VAL A 207 8.75 -15.46 9.12
CA VAL A 207 8.03 -16.70 9.44
C VAL A 207 8.76 -17.47 10.52
N ASN A 208 8.06 -17.82 11.60
CA ASN A 208 8.45 -18.82 12.57
C ASN A 208 7.39 -19.93 12.60
N VAL A 209 7.69 -21.06 12.01
CA VAL A 209 6.75 -22.20 11.87
C VAL A 209 6.31 -22.78 13.21
N ASN A 210 7.04 -22.53 14.28
CA ASN A 210 6.74 -23.03 15.62
C ASN A 210 5.83 -22.07 16.40
N SER A 211 5.60 -20.86 15.90
CA SER A 211 4.79 -19.85 16.58
C SER A 211 3.34 -19.90 16.14
N THR A 212 2.43 -19.73 17.10
CA THR A 212 0.99 -19.57 16.88
C THR A 212 0.56 -18.10 16.89
N GLU A 213 1.51 -17.18 17.08
CA GLU A 213 1.29 -15.73 17.12
C GLU A 213 1.72 -15.06 15.80
N LEU A 214 0.94 -14.09 15.35
CA LEU A 214 1.26 -13.20 14.24
C LEU A 214 1.14 -11.74 14.69
N VAL A 215 2.18 -10.95 14.45
CA VAL A 215 2.17 -9.50 14.65
C VAL A 215 2.07 -8.79 13.30
N VAL A 216 1.10 -7.88 13.15
CA VAL A 216 0.74 -7.24 11.89
C VAL A 216 1.04 -5.75 11.92
N PHE A 217 1.73 -5.25 10.89
CA PHE A 217 2.16 -3.86 10.76
C PHE A 217 1.65 -3.24 9.45
N GLU A 218 1.63 -1.91 9.36
CA GLU A 218 1.36 -1.23 8.10
C GLU A 218 2.56 -1.31 7.16
N ALA A 219 3.78 -1.03 7.64
CA ALA A 219 4.99 -0.96 6.83
C ALA A 219 6.15 -1.84 7.37
N ALA A 220 7.06 -2.19 6.46
CA ALA A 220 8.24 -3.03 6.77
C ALA A 220 9.18 -2.38 7.80
N ILE A 221 9.31 -1.04 7.77
CA ILE A 221 10.16 -0.31 8.72
C ILE A 221 9.60 -0.39 10.13
N ASP A 222 8.27 -0.34 10.30
CA ASP A 222 7.62 -0.49 11.60
C ASP A 222 7.79 -1.89 12.17
N LEU A 223 7.69 -2.91 11.34
CA LEU A 223 8.00 -4.29 11.70
C LEU A 223 9.46 -4.41 12.21
N MET A 224 10.44 -3.85 11.48
CA MET A 224 11.84 -3.88 11.92
C MET A 224 12.06 -3.07 13.20
N SER A 225 11.37 -1.95 13.36
CA SER A 225 11.42 -1.12 14.57
C SER A 225 10.85 -1.85 15.78
N TYR A 226 9.75 -2.57 15.61
CA TYR A 226 9.17 -3.43 16.64
C TYR A 226 10.16 -4.51 17.12
N VAL A 227 10.85 -5.18 16.19
CA VAL A 227 11.89 -6.16 16.52
C VAL A 227 13.02 -5.51 17.32
N ASP A 228 13.41 -4.29 16.97
CA ASP A 228 14.48 -3.55 17.70
C ASP A 228 14.05 -3.12 19.10
N ILE A 229 12.78 -2.75 19.29
CA ILE A 229 12.23 -2.32 20.59
C ILE A 229 12.05 -3.50 21.54
N PHE A 230 11.44 -4.58 21.07
CA PHE A 230 10.98 -5.68 21.90
C PHE A 230 11.90 -6.91 21.88
N ALA A 231 12.91 -6.94 21.00
CA ALA A 231 13.74 -8.12 20.73
C ALA A 231 12.89 -9.39 20.46
N ASP A 232 11.73 -9.22 19.87
CA ASP A 232 10.83 -10.33 19.54
C ASP A 232 11.33 -11.09 18.29
N HIS A 233 11.89 -12.25 18.51
CA HIS A 233 12.35 -13.18 17.48
C HIS A 233 11.45 -14.43 17.37
N GLU A 234 10.41 -14.52 18.18
CA GLU A 234 9.58 -15.73 18.33
C GLU A 234 8.29 -15.67 17.53
N SER A 235 7.65 -14.50 17.41
CA SER A 235 6.39 -14.39 16.68
C SER A 235 6.57 -14.31 15.17
N ASN A 236 5.55 -14.77 14.41
CA ASN A 236 5.43 -14.44 13.00
C ASN A 236 5.17 -12.94 12.83
N LYS A 237 5.63 -12.33 11.75
CA LYS A 237 5.44 -10.90 11.49
C LYS A 237 5.06 -10.67 10.03
N LEU A 238 4.12 -9.74 9.81
CA LEU A 238 3.65 -9.37 8.49
C LEU A 238 3.45 -7.85 8.40
N ALA A 239 4.05 -7.22 7.40
CA ALA A 239 3.72 -5.86 7.00
C ALA A 239 2.82 -5.89 5.77
N LEU A 240 1.66 -5.23 5.87
CA LEU A 240 0.62 -5.26 4.83
C LEU A 240 1.02 -4.46 3.57
N GLY A 241 1.99 -3.53 3.69
CA GLY A 241 2.43 -2.62 2.62
C GLY A 241 1.46 -1.49 2.33
N MET A 242 0.20 -1.71 2.60
CA MET A 242 -0.94 -0.77 2.71
C MET A 242 -1.95 -1.41 3.66
N LEU A 243 -3.01 -0.71 4.03
CA LEU A 243 -4.04 -1.25 4.92
C LEU A 243 -4.97 -2.26 4.21
N ALA A 244 -4.40 -3.13 3.37
CA ALA A 244 -5.13 -4.13 2.59
C ALA A 244 -5.16 -5.47 3.32
N ASP A 245 -6.31 -6.12 3.32
CA ASP A 245 -6.54 -7.39 3.99
C ASP A 245 -5.93 -8.61 3.28
N ALA A 246 -5.72 -8.52 1.96
CA ALA A 246 -5.31 -9.67 1.15
C ALA A 246 -4.00 -10.36 1.60
N PRO A 247 -2.92 -9.62 1.99
CA PRO A 247 -1.71 -10.25 2.53
C PRO A 247 -1.96 -11.02 3.82
N LEU A 248 -2.79 -10.49 4.73
CA LEU A 248 -3.11 -11.13 6.00
C LEU A 248 -3.93 -12.40 5.78
N ALA A 249 -4.96 -12.35 4.95
CA ALA A 249 -5.77 -13.52 4.61
C ALA A 249 -4.94 -14.64 3.96
N THR A 250 -3.99 -14.27 3.10
CA THR A 250 -3.09 -15.24 2.46
C THR A 250 -2.11 -15.84 3.46
N PHE A 251 -1.50 -15.02 4.31
CA PHE A 251 -0.56 -15.46 5.33
C PHE A 251 -1.20 -16.47 6.29
N LEU A 252 -2.38 -16.17 6.82
CA LEU A 252 -3.12 -17.06 7.72
C LEU A 252 -3.53 -18.39 7.06
N ARG A 253 -3.92 -18.34 5.77
CA ARG A 253 -4.22 -19.56 5.01
C ARG A 253 -2.98 -20.45 4.83
N GLU A 254 -1.82 -19.85 4.65
CA GLU A 254 -0.54 -20.58 4.47
C GLU A 254 0.07 -21.06 5.79
N HIS A 255 -0.33 -20.44 6.92
CA HIS A 255 0.16 -20.75 8.27
C HIS A 255 -1.01 -21.06 9.23
N PRO A 256 -1.71 -22.20 9.06
CA PRO A 256 -2.93 -22.53 9.79
C PRO A 256 -2.74 -22.77 11.29
N GLN A 257 -1.49 -22.87 11.77
CA GLN A 257 -1.17 -22.98 13.19
C GLN A 257 -1.36 -21.66 13.95
N ILE A 258 -1.48 -20.51 13.24
CA ILE A 258 -1.68 -19.22 13.88
C ILE A 258 -3.08 -19.16 14.46
N SER A 259 -3.18 -18.79 15.73
CA SER A 259 -4.44 -18.61 16.46
C SER A 259 -4.58 -17.25 17.12
N PHE A 260 -3.49 -16.51 17.30
CA PHE A 260 -3.45 -15.19 17.91
C PHE A 260 -2.86 -14.15 16.96
N ILE A 261 -3.53 -13.01 16.81
CA ILE A 261 -3.11 -11.92 15.93
C ILE A 261 -3.03 -10.62 16.72
N ARG A 262 -1.83 -10.02 16.76
CA ARG A 262 -1.61 -8.70 17.34
C ARG A 262 -1.52 -7.65 16.23
N PHE A 263 -2.39 -6.64 16.27
CA PHE A 263 -2.43 -5.56 15.29
C PHE A 263 -1.63 -4.35 15.79
N CYS A 264 -0.44 -4.18 15.25
CA CYS A 264 0.49 -3.08 15.52
C CYS A 264 0.44 -2.05 14.38
N LEU A 265 -0.76 -1.62 13.99
CA LEU A 265 -0.96 -0.65 12.91
C LEU A 265 -0.76 0.79 13.42
N ASP A 266 -0.55 1.73 12.48
CA ASP A 266 -0.29 3.13 12.77
C ASP A 266 -1.31 3.74 13.75
N GLY A 267 -0.86 4.65 14.60
CA GLY A 267 -1.68 5.39 15.59
C GLY A 267 -2.57 6.46 14.99
N ASP A 268 -2.44 6.76 13.69
CA ASP A 268 -3.26 7.75 13.00
C ASP A 268 -4.69 7.25 12.71
N SER A 269 -5.59 8.16 12.33
CA SER A 269 -7.01 7.82 12.13
C SER A 269 -7.25 6.71 11.09
N PRO A 270 -6.56 6.66 9.92
CA PRO A 270 -6.67 5.53 9.00
C PRO A 270 -6.21 4.20 9.60
N GLY A 271 -5.07 4.18 10.30
CA GLY A 271 -4.53 2.98 10.94
C GLY A 271 -5.45 2.44 12.01
N ARG A 272 -6.00 3.31 12.89
CA ARG A 272 -6.95 2.90 13.94
C ARG A 272 -8.26 2.35 13.37
N LYS A 273 -8.75 2.95 12.29
CA LYS A 273 -9.95 2.45 11.61
C LYS A 273 -9.70 1.07 11.00
N ALA A 274 -8.59 0.91 10.31
CA ALA A 274 -8.22 -0.38 9.72
C ALA A 274 -8.01 -1.47 10.79
N ALA A 275 -7.37 -1.14 11.92
CA ALA A 275 -7.21 -2.04 13.05
C ALA A 275 -8.57 -2.54 13.55
N ALA A 276 -9.52 -1.64 13.81
CA ALA A 276 -10.85 -2.01 14.28
C ALA A 276 -11.61 -2.91 13.28
N GLU A 277 -11.52 -2.60 11.97
CA GLU A 277 -12.16 -3.38 10.92
C GLU A 277 -11.55 -4.79 10.80
N LEU A 278 -10.21 -4.89 10.80
CA LEU A 278 -9.50 -6.18 10.70
C LEU A 278 -9.71 -7.02 11.97
N MET A 279 -9.58 -6.43 13.15
CA MET A 279 -9.84 -7.12 14.42
C MET A 279 -11.26 -7.71 14.47
N GLY A 280 -12.28 -6.91 14.13
CA GLY A 280 -13.66 -7.39 14.08
C GLY A 280 -13.85 -8.56 13.11
N LYS A 281 -13.22 -8.51 11.94
CA LYS A 281 -13.24 -9.58 10.95
C LYS A 281 -12.59 -10.86 11.48
N TYR A 282 -11.36 -10.78 11.98
CA TYR A 282 -10.60 -11.97 12.36
C TYR A 282 -11.08 -12.57 13.69
N TYR A 283 -11.55 -11.76 14.62
CA TYR A 283 -12.28 -12.25 15.79
C TYR A 283 -13.54 -13.05 15.37
N GLY A 284 -14.32 -12.55 14.42
CA GLY A 284 -15.48 -13.27 13.86
C GLY A 284 -15.12 -14.57 13.13
N LEU A 285 -13.85 -14.74 12.70
CA LEU A 285 -13.31 -15.96 12.09
C LEU A 285 -12.72 -16.92 13.13
N GLY A 286 -12.72 -16.58 14.43
CA GLY A 286 -12.28 -17.43 15.53
C GLY A 286 -10.83 -17.24 15.96
N TYR A 287 -10.14 -16.19 15.49
CA TYR A 287 -8.83 -15.83 16.00
C TYR A 287 -8.93 -15.03 17.30
N GLU A 288 -7.99 -15.23 18.21
CA GLU A 288 -7.75 -14.27 19.28
C GLU A 288 -7.06 -13.03 18.69
N VAL A 289 -7.53 -11.83 19.07
CA VAL A 289 -7.00 -10.59 18.50
C VAL A 289 -6.67 -9.57 19.59
N GLU A 290 -5.59 -8.82 19.40
CA GLU A 290 -5.16 -7.75 20.28
C GLU A 290 -4.85 -6.48 19.47
N ASP A 291 -5.29 -5.31 19.98
CA ASP A 291 -4.90 -4.01 19.43
C ASP A 291 -3.67 -3.48 20.16
N CYS A 292 -2.58 -3.31 19.46
CA CYS A 292 -1.31 -2.89 20.02
C CYS A 292 -0.70 -1.74 19.18
N PRO A 293 -1.35 -0.54 19.18
CA PRO A 293 -0.79 0.62 18.49
C PRO A 293 0.51 1.08 19.12
N PRO A 294 1.32 1.91 18.43
CA PRO A 294 2.41 2.63 19.08
C PRO A 294 1.87 3.47 20.25
N PRO A 295 2.70 3.79 21.25
CA PRO A 295 2.27 4.60 22.40
C PRO A 295 1.68 5.94 21.97
N ALA A 296 0.77 6.47 22.77
CA ALA A 296 0.14 7.77 22.52
C ALA A 296 1.20 8.86 22.30
N GLY A 297 1.02 9.64 21.22
CA GLY A 297 1.96 10.69 20.82
C GLY A 297 2.88 10.29 19.67
N TYR A 298 2.94 9.02 19.29
CA TYR A 298 3.68 8.55 18.13
C TYR A 298 2.74 8.03 17.05
N LYS A 299 3.08 8.33 15.81
CA LYS A 299 2.30 7.89 14.66
C LYS A 299 2.49 6.39 14.40
N ASP A 300 3.74 5.94 14.41
CA ASP A 300 4.14 4.59 14.06
C ASP A 300 5.27 4.08 14.98
N TYR A 301 5.62 2.81 14.86
CA TYR A 301 6.67 2.18 15.68
C TYR A 301 8.06 2.74 15.38
N ASN A 302 8.30 3.21 14.14
CA ASN A 302 9.59 3.81 13.81
C ASN A 302 9.77 5.17 14.46
N GLU A 303 8.74 6.01 14.49
CA GLU A 303 8.77 7.31 15.17
C GLU A 303 9.04 7.10 16.68
N TRP A 304 8.39 6.13 17.30
CA TRP A 304 8.63 5.78 18.70
C TRP A 304 10.08 5.31 18.94
N LEU A 305 10.61 4.41 18.12
CA LEU A 305 12.00 3.93 18.22
C LEU A 305 12.99 5.09 18.15
N VAL A 306 12.86 5.95 17.14
CA VAL A 306 13.76 7.11 16.95
C VAL A 306 13.70 8.05 18.15
N ALA A 307 12.52 8.41 18.62
CA ALA A 307 12.36 9.28 19.78
C ALA A 307 12.96 8.68 21.07
N THR A 308 12.78 7.39 21.30
CA THR A 308 13.35 6.70 22.45
C THR A 308 14.88 6.72 22.44
N LYS A 309 15.48 6.48 21.26
CA LYS A 309 16.95 6.51 21.13
C LYS A 309 17.55 7.92 21.28
N LEU A 310 16.87 8.94 20.81
CA LEU A 310 17.27 10.33 21.02
C LEU A 310 17.25 10.70 22.50
N ASN A 311 16.18 10.38 23.22
CA ASN A 311 16.06 10.63 24.66
C ASN A 311 17.16 9.93 25.48
N LEU A 312 17.49 8.67 25.13
CA LEU A 312 18.58 7.94 25.79
C LEU A 312 19.96 8.55 25.50
N ALA A 313 20.17 9.07 24.30
CA ALA A 313 21.43 9.73 23.93
C ALA A 313 21.62 11.06 24.71
N ASP A 314 20.56 11.84 24.87
CA ASP A 314 20.60 13.10 25.60
C ASP A 314 20.80 12.87 27.10
N GLN A 315 20.13 11.90 27.71
CA GLN A 315 20.35 11.51 29.10
C GLN A 315 21.79 11.07 29.36
N LYS A 316 22.41 10.32 28.47
CA LYS A 316 23.84 9.93 28.56
C LYS A 316 24.77 11.13 28.47
N LYS A 317 24.50 12.11 27.60
CA LYS A 317 25.29 13.34 27.51
C LYS A 317 25.21 14.14 28.81
N GLU A 318 24.03 14.30 29.40
CA GLU A 318 23.83 14.99 30.66
C GLU A 318 24.61 14.33 31.81
N GLN A 319 24.52 12.98 31.92
CA GLN A 319 25.26 12.22 32.93
C GLN A 319 26.79 12.38 32.77
N MET A 320 27.32 12.35 31.53
CA MET A 320 28.74 12.56 31.27
C MET A 320 29.18 13.99 31.59
N THR A 321 28.32 14.98 31.35
CA THR A 321 28.62 16.39 31.68
C THR A 321 28.69 16.59 33.22
N ILE A 322 27.78 15.99 33.97
CA ILE A 322 27.78 16.06 35.43
C ILE A 322 29.02 15.34 36.01
N ALA A 323 29.35 14.16 35.48
CA ALA A 323 30.53 13.42 35.95
C ALA A 323 31.86 14.14 35.64
N GLY A 324 31.93 14.89 34.52
CA GLY A 324 33.12 15.70 34.14
C GLY A 324 33.28 16.99 34.95
N GLN A 325 32.25 17.47 35.64
CA GLN A 325 32.31 18.65 36.51
C GLN A 325 32.72 18.32 37.98
N CYS A 326 32.81 17.04 38.31
CA CYS A 326 33.20 16.57 39.66
C CYS A 326 34.69 16.24 39.76
N HIS A 327 35.50 16.58 38.80
CA HIS A 327 36.95 16.52 38.79
C HIS A 327 37.56 17.91 38.55
#